data_e61afeb29f21002b9e17cbce437f188d
#
_entry.id   e61afeb29f21002b9e17cbce437f188d
#
_cell.length_a   1.000
_cell.length_b   1.000
_cell.length_c   1.000
_cell.angle_alpha   90.00
_cell.angle_beta   90.00
_cell.angle_gamma   90.00
#
_symmetry.space_group_name_H-M   'P 1'
#
loop_
_entity.id
_entity.type
_entity.pdbx_description
1 polymer ?
#
loop_
_entity_poly.entity_id
_entity_poly.type
_entity_poly.pdbx_seq_one_letter_code
_entity_poly.pdbx_strand_id
1 'polypeptide(L)'
;VGTVSVSPWEVSVGNGRLDFQTPVNPGTKNFDVVLEHAVPVLGIRNTSTAHFMGQAGINPQVTLGGVDTKNASNSVATFWGQVRGKDGTVIGDVQGPVFIGGEVSWSGSNGDYVKALNADTAGQAFFGGLPATSSQVASNVHSRVAAMNPEYVNKFTAFSDNRQSASPETFSKADYKYRAYYGAGFEKGATLKVTLKAVLDKDTAWSIGIPVTVSYM
;
A
#
# COMPACT_ATOMS: atom_id res chain seq x y z
N VAL A 1 1.17 -12.82 7.29
CA VAL A 1 2.29 -12.70 6.34
C VAL A 1 2.29 -13.88 5.40
N GLY A 2 2.27 -13.65 4.12
CA GLY A 2 2.30 -14.70 3.13
C GLY A 2 2.30 -14.15 1.71
N THR A 3 2.65 -15.02 0.77
CA THR A 3 2.68 -14.70 -0.65
C THR A 3 1.79 -15.67 -1.40
N VAL A 4 0.95 -15.15 -2.28
CA VAL A 4 0.06 -15.92 -3.14
C VAL A 4 0.31 -15.52 -4.59
N SER A 5 0.44 -16.52 -5.46
CA SER A 5 0.60 -16.30 -6.90
C SER A 5 -0.74 -16.45 -7.60
N VAL A 6 -1.17 -15.39 -8.27
CA VAL A 6 -2.33 -15.37 -9.16
C VAL A 6 -1.85 -14.77 -10.47
N SER A 7 -1.51 -15.61 -11.43
CA SER A 7 -0.88 -15.18 -12.69
C SER A 7 -1.65 -14.03 -13.35
N PRO A 8 -0.98 -12.92 -13.75
CA PRO A 8 0.48 -12.74 -13.79
C PRO A 8 1.08 -12.16 -12.50
N TRP A 9 0.36 -12.20 -11.37
CA TRP A 9 0.70 -11.49 -10.14
C TRP A 9 1.20 -12.39 -9.04
N GLU A 10 2.12 -11.85 -8.26
CA GLU A 10 2.52 -12.33 -6.95
C GLU A 10 2.09 -11.30 -5.92
N VAL A 11 1.24 -11.72 -4.99
CA VAL A 11 0.65 -10.87 -3.96
C VAL A 11 1.26 -11.23 -2.62
N SER A 12 1.88 -10.26 -1.98
CA SER A 12 2.53 -10.44 -0.67
C SER A 12 1.79 -9.60 0.37
N VAL A 13 1.15 -10.26 1.32
CA VAL A 13 0.57 -9.60 2.48
C VAL A 13 1.65 -9.50 3.54
N GLY A 14 1.99 -8.27 3.91
CA GLY A 14 2.95 -7.98 4.95
C GLY A 14 2.34 -8.06 6.34
N ASN A 15 2.68 -7.11 7.20
CA ASN A 15 2.15 -7.06 8.56
C ASN A 15 0.74 -6.46 8.55
N GLY A 16 -0.27 -7.31 8.39
CA GLY A 16 -1.67 -6.91 8.52
C GLY A 16 -2.07 -6.57 9.95
N ARG A 17 -1.21 -6.87 10.93
CA ARG A 17 -1.39 -6.57 12.34
C ARG A 17 -0.07 -6.10 12.95
N LEU A 18 -0.13 -5.00 13.69
CA LEU A 18 1.00 -4.47 14.44
C LEU A 18 0.72 -4.64 15.93
N ASP A 19 1.70 -5.17 16.66
CA ASP A 19 1.64 -5.38 18.10
C ASP A 19 2.56 -4.41 18.82
N PHE A 20 2.06 -3.83 19.90
CA PHE A 20 2.78 -2.82 20.68
C PHE A 20 2.68 -3.12 22.18
N GLN A 21 3.65 -2.61 22.90
CA GLN A 21 3.63 -2.59 24.35
C GLN A 21 3.78 -1.14 24.81
N THR A 22 2.77 -0.62 25.48
CA THR A 22 2.78 0.75 25.97
C THR A 22 2.97 0.75 27.48
N PRO A 23 4.02 1.39 28.01
CA PRO A 23 4.15 1.60 29.44
C PRO A 23 3.01 2.42 30.00
N VAL A 24 2.71 2.24 31.25
CA VAL A 24 1.72 3.06 31.97
C VAL A 24 2.17 4.51 31.95
N ASN A 25 1.29 5.38 31.51
CA ASN A 25 1.47 6.83 31.57
C ASN A 25 0.22 7.45 32.22
N PRO A 26 0.18 7.52 33.54
CA PRO A 26 -1.00 7.99 34.27
C PRO A 26 -1.41 9.41 33.84
N GLY A 27 -2.70 9.61 33.68
CA GLY A 27 -3.26 10.91 33.27
C GLY A 27 -3.27 11.15 31.79
N THR A 28 -2.82 10.21 30.96
CA THR A 28 -2.74 10.35 29.49
C THR A 28 -3.61 9.32 28.79
N LYS A 29 -4.52 9.79 27.94
CA LYS A 29 -5.27 8.96 26.98
C LYS A 29 -4.71 9.09 25.57
N ASN A 30 -4.02 10.17 25.27
CA ASN A 30 -3.52 10.50 23.95
C ASN A 30 -2.01 10.37 23.95
N PHE A 31 -1.47 9.63 23.01
CA PHE A 31 -0.02 9.52 22.82
C PHE A 31 0.31 9.20 21.37
N ASP A 32 1.54 9.50 21.01
CA ASP A 32 2.07 9.22 19.67
C ASP A 32 3.05 8.06 19.73
N VAL A 33 3.01 7.23 18.69
CA VAL A 33 4.01 6.18 18.45
C VAL A 33 4.71 6.48 17.14
N VAL A 34 6.03 6.73 17.19
CA VAL A 34 6.83 6.92 15.98
C VAL A 34 7.42 5.57 15.59
N LEU A 35 7.17 5.15 14.35
CA LEU A 35 7.67 3.87 13.85
C LEU A 35 9.15 4.00 13.50
N GLU A 36 9.99 3.19 14.15
CA GLU A 36 11.43 3.15 13.90
C GLU A 36 11.79 2.43 12.60
N HIS A 37 10.91 1.56 12.14
CA HIS A 37 11.06 0.79 10.91
C HIS A 37 9.80 0.91 10.06
N ALA A 38 9.97 0.81 8.75
CA ALA A 38 8.83 0.68 7.85
C ALA A 38 8.04 -0.59 8.15
N VAL A 39 6.73 -0.53 7.96
CA VAL A 39 5.83 -1.67 8.15
C VAL A 39 5.07 -1.91 6.84
N PRO A 40 5.56 -2.82 5.98
CA PRO A 40 4.86 -3.17 4.75
C PRO A 40 3.53 -3.85 5.07
N VAL A 41 2.48 -3.48 4.33
CA VAL A 41 1.13 -4.05 4.49
C VAL A 41 0.76 -4.93 3.31
N LEU A 42 0.98 -4.45 2.09
CA LEU A 42 0.63 -5.17 0.87
C LEU A 42 1.61 -4.83 -0.24
N GLY A 43 2.07 -5.85 -0.96
CA GLY A 43 2.82 -5.70 -2.19
C GLY A 43 2.24 -6.58 -3.28
N ILE A 44 2.17 -6.06 -4.50
CA ILE A 44 1.73 -6.79 -5.68
C ILE A 44 2.76 -6.52 -6.77
N ARG A 45 3.27 -7.58 -7.41
CA ARG A 45 4.25 -7.44 -8.48
C ARG A 45 4.05 -8.53 -9.52
N ASN A 46 4.57 -8.34 -10.72
CA ASN A 46 4.57 -9.40 -11.73
C ASN A 46 5.43 -10.58 -11.28
N THR A 47 4.95 -11.78 -11.53
CA THR A 47 5.62 -13.03 -11.14
C THR A 47 6.95 -13.21 -11.88
N SER A 48 6.95 -12.98 -13.19
CA SER A 48 8.14 -13.11 -14.03
C SER A 48 8.95 -11.81 -14.05
N THR A 49 10.28 -11.91 -14.00
CA THR A 49 11.18 -10.80 -14.21
C THR A 49 11.19 -10.31 -15.67
N ALA A 50 10.73 -11.13 -16.62
CA ALA A 50 10.72 -10.76 -18.03
C ALA A 50 9.64 -9.73 -18.31
N HIS A 51 8.40 -10.12 -18.28
CA HIS A 51 7.21 -9.27 -18.50
C HIS A 51 5.96 -10.16 -18.49
N PHE A 52 4.80 -9.52 -18.55
CA PHE A 52 3.53 -10.19 -18.89
C PHE A 52 2.87 -9.46 -20.05
N MET A 53 2.01 -10.18 -20.78
CA MET A 53 1.22 -9.60 -21.87
C MET A 53 -0.11 -9.13 -21.33
N GLY A 54 -0.69 -8.11 -21.95
CA GLY A 54 -2.01 -7.61 -21.58
C GLY A 54 -3.09 -8.67 -21.78
N GLN A 55 -4.08 -8.63 -20.89
CA GLN A 55 -5.20 -9.57 -20.88
C GLN A 55 -6.36 -8.95 -20.11
N ALA A 56 -7.59 -9.23 -20.54
CA ALA A 56 -8.78 -8.82 -19.80
C ALA A 56 -8.86 -9.56 -18.46
N GLY A 57 -9.35 -8.87 -17.43
CA GLY A 57 -9.65 -9.50 -16.15
C GLY A 57 -8.48 -9.65 -15.19
N ILE A 58 -7.31 -9.11 -15.49
CA ILE A 58 -6.12 -9.27 -14.66
C ILE A 58 -5.82 -8.09 -13.74
N ASN A 59 -6.65 -7.06 -13.75
CA ASN A 59 -6.37 -5.85 -12.98
C ASN A 59 -6.67 -6.05 -11.49
N PRO A 60 -5.65 -6.02 -10.61
CA PRO A 60 -5.88 -6.12 -9.18
C PRO A 60 -6.75 -4.97 -8.68
N GLN A 61 -7.71 -5.30 -7.84
CA GLN A 61 -8.55 -4.37 -7.11
C GLN A 61 -8.20 -4.52 -5.63
N VAL A 62 -7.97 -3.44 -4.94
CA VAL A 62 -7.42 -3.45 -3.59
C VAL A 62 -8.41 -2.81 -2.61
N THR A 63 -8.57 -3.45 -1.45
CA THR A 63 -9.24 -2.84 -0.31
C THR A 63 -8.28 -2.85 0.88
N LEU A 64 -8.01 -1.67 1.41
CA LEU A 64 -7.25 -1.49 2.65
C LEU A 64 -8.22 -0.94 3.71
N GLY A 65 -8.62 -1.79 4.65
CA GLY A 65 -9.61 -1.43 5.65
C GLY A 65 -9.16 -0.25 6.52
N GLY A 66 -10.00 0.79 6.59
CA GLY A 66 -9.71 2.00 7.37
C GLY A 66 -8.82 3.03 6.67
N VAL A 67 -8.35 2.77 5.46
CA VAL A 67 -7.47 3.69 4.71
C VAL A 67 -8.28 4.47 3.70
N ASP A 68 -8.26 5.80 3.81
CA ASP A 68 -8.92 6.71 2.88
C ASP A 68 -8.00 7.01 1.69
N THR A 69 -7.97 6.12 0.72
CA THR A 69 -7.07 6.23 -0.43
C THR A 69 -7.44 7.35 -1.39
N LYS A 70 -8.72 7.67 -1.51
CA LYS A 70 -9.22 8.70 -2.44
C LYS A 70 -8.69 10.10 -2.13
N ASN A 71 -8.47 10.40 -0.86
CA ASN A 71 -8.03 11.70 -0.39
C ASN A 71 -6.53 11.74 -0.05
N ALA A 72 -5.75 10.87 -0.68
CA ALA A 72 -4.31 10.86 -0.50
C ALA A 72 -3.68 12.18 -0.94
N SER A 73 -2.56 12.51 -0.32
CA SER A 73 -1.72 13.65 -0.70
C SER A 73 -0.28 13.17 -0.78
N ASN A 74 0.38 13.42 -1.90
CA ASN A 74 1.76 12.96 -2.14
C ASN A 74 1.91 11.45 -1.86
N SER A 75 0.94 10.67 -2.37
CA SER A 75 0.83 9.22 -2.18
C SER A 75 0.68 8.76 -0.72
N VAL A 76 0.32 9.65 0.18
CA VAL A 76 0.06 9.31 1.58
C VAL A 76 -1.42 9.45 1.88
N ALA A 77 -2.01 8.36 2.32
CA ALA A 77 -3.39 8.27 2.74
C ALA A 77 -3.49 8.24 4.26
N THR A 78 -4.64 8.59 4.82
CA THR A 78 -4.87 8.48 6.25
C THR A 78 -5.56 7.16 6.57
N PHE A 79 -5.00 6.46 7.54
CA PHE A 79 -5.59 5.29 8.16
C PHE A 79 -6.26 5.68 9.47
N TRP A 80 -7.49 5.21 9.66
CA TRP A 80 -8.20 5.24 10.93
C TRP A 80 -8.54 3.81 11.33
N GLY A 81 -8.13 3.41 12.51
CA GLY A 81 -8.38 2.06 12.99
C GLY A 81 -8.73 2.03 14.47
N GLN A 82 -8.98 0.83 14.95
CA GLN A 82 -9.23 0.56 16.35
C GLN A 82 -7.99 -0.01 17.02
N VAL A 83 -7.78 0.41 18.26
CA VAL A 83 -6.76 -0.16 19.13
C VAL A 83 -7.41 -1.26 19.95
N ARG A 84 -6.86 -2.47 19.90
CA ARG A 84 -7.37 -3.62 20.65
C ARG A 84 -6.37 -4.05 21.70
N GLY A 85 -6.87 -4.33 22.88
CA GLY A 85 -6.10 -4.95 23.96
C GLY A 85 -5.82 -6.43 23.67
N LYS A 86 -5.09 -7.07 24.58
CA LYS A 86 -4.64 -8.46 24.44
C LYS A 86 -5.81 -9.45 24.27
N ASP A 87 -6.95 -9.17 24.86
CA ASP A 87 -8.18 -9.99 24.77
C ASP A 87 -9.03 -9.68 23.53
N GLY A 88 -8.57 -8.77 22.66
CA GLY A 88 -9.31 -8.35 21.48
C GLY A 88 -10.33 -7.25 21.71
N THR A 89 -10.52 -6.79 22.94
CA THR A 89 -11.44 -5.70 23.27
C THR A 89 -10.91 -4.37 22.71
N VAL A 90 -11.79 -3.57 22.11
CA VAL A 90 -11.46 -2.24 21.64
C VAL A 90 -11.22 -1.32 22.83
N ILE A 91 -10.02 -0.77 22.92
CA ILE A 91 -9.60 0.13 24.01
C ILE A 91 -9.32 1.56 23.54
N GLY A 92 -9.42 1.83 22.24
CA GLY A 92 -9.19 3.15 21.70
C GLY A 92 -9.21 3.19 20.19
N ASP A 93 -8.80 4.32 19.65
CA ASP A 93 -8.69 4.60 18.24
C ASP A 93 -7.26 4.98 17.89
N VAL A 94 -6.90 4.76 16.64
CA VAL A 94 -5.60 5.13 16.09
C VAL A 94 -5.76 5.79 14.73
N GLN A 95 -4.87 6.72 14.45
CA GLN A 95 -4.78 7.39 13.15
C GLN A 95 -3.32 7.44 12.73
N GLY A 96 -3.05 7.24 11.45
CA GLY A 96 -1.69 7.32 10.94
C GLY A 96 -1.61 7.42 9.42
N PRO A 97 -0.42 7.77 8.89
CA PRO A 97 -0.20 7.91 7.46
C PRO A 97 0.21 6.57 6.84
N VAL A 98 -0.44 6.20 5.75
CA VAL A 98 -0.10 5.00 4.97
C VAL A 98 0.34 5.43 3.57
N PHE A 99 1.54 5.05 3.17
CA PHE A 99 1.98 5.25 1.80
C PHE A 99 1.31 4.23 0.88
N ILE A 100 0.83 4.71 -0.26
CA ILE A 100 0.20 3.91 -1.31
C ILE A 100 0.75 4.33 -2.66
N GLY A 101 1.23 3.38 -3.44
CA GLY A 101 1.76 3.74 -4.75
C GLY A 101 2.12 2.53 -5.60
N GLY A 102 2.15 2.76 -6.91
CA GLY A 102 2.54 1.75 -7.87
C GLY A 102 2.97 2.40 -9.17
N GLU A 103 3.62 1.60 -10.00
CA GLU A 103 4.07 2.00 -11.33
C GLU A 103 3.84 0.90 -12.34
N VAL A 104 3.76 1.29 -13.60
CA VAL A 104 3.79 0.40 -14.74
C VAL A 104 4.85 0.86 -15.73
N SER A 105 5.52 -0.09 -16.37
CA SER A 105 6.30 0.13 -17.58
C SER A 105 5.72 -0.75 -18.68
N TRP A 106 5.63 -0.21 -19.88
CA TRP A 106 5.08 -0.96 -21.01
C TRP A 106 5.93 -0.74 -22.25
N SER A 107 5.93 -1.75 -23.09
CA SER A 107 6.59 -1.77 -24.40
C SER A 107 5.59 -2.22 -25.44
N GLY A 108 5.34 -1.38 -26.42
CA GLY A 108 4.39 -1.62 -27.49
C GLY A 108 4.83 -1.02 -28.81
N SER A 109 3.94 -1.05 -29.80
CA SER A 109 4.21 -0.53 -31.16
C SER A 109 4.57 0.96 -31.17
N ASN A 110 4.10 1.72 -30.18
CA ASN A 110 4.34 3.16 -30.08
C ASN A 110 5.56 3.54 -29.24
N GLY A 111 6.31 2.56 -28.74
CA GLY A 111 7.51 2.79 -27.95
C GLY A 111 7.44 2.17 -26.56
N ASP A 112 8.42 2.52 -25.74
CA ASP A 112 8.60 2.02 -24.39
C ASP A 112 8.48 3.17 -23.40
N TYR A 113 7.73 2.96 -22.33
CA TYR A 113 7.36 4.02 -21.39
C TYR A 113 7.33 3.51 -19.93
N VAL A 114 7.28 4.44 -19.01
CA VAL A 114 7.07 4.20 -17.59
C VAL A 114 6.21 5.33 -17.01
N LYS A 115 5.34 5.00 -16.06
CA LYS A 115 4.54 5.99 -15.32
C LYS A 115 4.20 5.50 -13.94
N ALA A 116 4.00 6.43 -13.00
CA ALA A 116 3.31 6.16 -11.77
C ALA A 116 1.79 6.05 -12.01
N LEU A 117 1.09 5.40 -11.10
CA LEU A 117 -0.32 5.07 -11.26
C LEU A 117 -1.21 5.80 -10.26
N ASN A 118 -2.36 6.24 -10.76
CA ASN A 118 -3.54 6.54 -9.96
C ASN A 118 -4.70 5.67 -10.47
N ALA A 119 -5.79 5.62 -9.72
CA ALA A 119 -6.99 4.88 -10.14
C ALA A 119 -8.23 5.52 -9.52
N ASP A 120 -9.21 5.86 -10.35
CA ASP A 120 -10.44 6.51 -9.94
C ASP A 120 -11.69 5.69 -10.24
N THR A 121 -11.55 4.59 -10.98
CA THR A 121 -12.68 3.80 -11.49
C THR A 121 -12.38 2.31 -11.32
N ALA A 122 -13.38 1.56 -10.84
CA ALA A 122 -13.29 0.11 -10.74
C ALA A 122 -12.89 -0.53 -12.08
N GLY A 123 -12.01 -1.52 -12.04
CA GLY A 123 -11.42 -2.17 -13.20
C GLY A 123 -10.07 -1.61 -13.60
N GLN A 124 -9.70 -0.41 -13.15
CA GLN A 124 -8.34 0.09 -13.32
C GLN A 124 -7.38 -0.61 -12.37
N ALA A 125 -6.14 -0.75 -12.78
CA ALA A 125 -5.11 -1.45 -12.01
C ALA A 125 -4.93 -0.84 -10.62
N PHE A 126 -5.00 -1.69 -9.61
CA PHE A 126 -4.83 -1.34 -8.19
C PHE A 126 -5.88 -0.37 -7.65
N PHE A 127 -7.03 -0.27 -8.33
CA PHE A 127 -8.15 0.56 -7.86
C PHE A 127 -8.53 0.21 -6.43
N GLY A 128 -8.76 1.24 -5.63
CA GLY A 128 -9.04 1.14 -4.20
C GLY A 128 -7.79 1.20 -3.33
N GLY A 129 -6.61 0.96 -3.91
CA GLY A 129 -5.33 1.02 -3.22
C GLY A 129 -4.42 2.18 -3.63
N LEU A 130 -4.84 2.98 -4.61
CA LEU A 130 -4.06 4.09 -5.16
C LEU A 130 -4.75 5.43 -4.92
N PRO A 131 -4.00 6.54 -5.03
CA PRO A 131 -4.62 7.87 -5.12
C PRO A 131 -5.58 7.93 -6.30
N ALA A 132 -6.65 8.72 -6.17
CA ALA A 132 -7.68 8.82 -7.20
C ALA A 132 -7.23 9.62 -8.43
N THR A 133 -6.42 10.66 -8.23
CA THR A 133 -6.00 11.57 -9.30
C THR A 133 -4.48 11.67 -9.42
N SER A 134 -4.01 12.07 -10.58
CA SER A 134 -2.57 12.20 -10.85
C SER A 134 -1.89 13.24 -9.95
N SER A 135 -2.58 14.31 -9.58
CA SER A 135 -2.02 15.37 -8.71
C SER A 135 -1.75 14.89 -7.28
N GLN A 136 -2.36 13.78 -6.87
CA GLN A 136 -2.18 13.20 -5.54
C GLN A 136 -0.99 12.22 -5.50
N VAL A 137 -0.38 11.92 -6.63
CA VAL A 137 0.69 10.92 -6.76
C VAL A 137 2.05 11.57 -6.52
N ALA A 138 2.87 10.95 -5.67
CA ALA A 138 4.23 11.40 -5.41
C ALA A 138 5.12 11.23 -6.65
N SER A 139 6.15 12.05 -6.77
CA SER A 139 7.13 11.95 -7.85
C SER A 139 8.16 10.83 -7.63
N ASN A 140 8.28 10.32 -6.40
CA ASN A 140 9.30 9.35 -5.97
C ASN A 140 8.71 8.03 -5.47
N VAL A 141 7.67 7.55 -6.13
CA VAL A 141 6.95 6.33 -5.72
C VAL A 141 7.90 5.13 -5.61
N HIS A 142 8.74 4.90 -6.61
CA HIS A 142 9.63 3.74 -6.64
C HIS A 142 10.56 3.70 -5.43
N SER A 143 11.25 4.80 -5.13
CA SER A 143 12.19 4.84 -4.01
C SER A 143 11.50 4.66 -2.67
N ARG A 144 10.27 5.17 -2.52
CA ARG A 144 9.51 5.05 -1.27
C ARG A 144 8.98 3.64 -1.06
N VAL A 145 8.49 2.98 -2.09
CA VAL A 145 8.09 1.57 -2.00
C VAL A 145 9.31 0.68 -1.74
N ALA A 146 10.43 0.92 -2.42
CA ALA A 146 11.67 0.19 -2.20
C ALA A 146 12.18 0.32 -0.76
N ALA A 147 12.05 1.51 -0.18
CA ALA A 147 12.43 1.75 1.22
C ALA A 147 11.53 0.99 2.21
N MET A 148 10.26 0.81 1.89
CA MET A 148 9.36 -0.01 2.71
C MET A 148 9.70 -1.50 2.62
N ASN A 149 9.87 -2.00 1.40
CA ASN A 149 10.26 -3.39 1.15
C ASN A 149 10.87 -3.51 -0.25
N PRO A 150 12.19 -3.73 -0.36
CA PRO A 150 12.85 -3.85 -1.66
C PRO A 150 12.27 -4.96 -2.55
N GLU A 151 11.73 -6.01 -1.96
CA GLU A 151 11.15 -7.12 -2.73
C GLU A 151 9.93 -6.70 -3.54
N TYR A 152 9.22 -5.65 -3.13
CA TYR A 152 8.05 -5.19 -3.88
C TYR A 152 8.42 -4.63 -5.26
N VAL A 153 9.65 -4.17 -5.43
CA VAL A 153 10.10 -3.53 -6.67
C VAL A 153 11.24 -4.28 -7.37
N ASN A 154 11.78 -5.36 -6.80
CA ASN A 154 12.99 -5.99 -7.33
C ASN A 154 12.80 -6.74 -8.66
N LYS A 155 11.56 -6.96 -9.09
CA LYS A 155 11.22 -7.51 -10.40
C LYS A 155 10.77 -6.43 -11.40
N PHE A 156 10.83 -5.17 -10.99
CA PHE A 156 10.44 -4.05 -11.83
C PHE A 156 11.68 -3.38 -12.40
N THR A 157 11.89 -3.61 -13.69
CA THR A 157 12.84 -2.83 -14.50
C THR A 157 12.05 -2.14 -15.60
N ALA A 158 12.09 -0.82 -15.65
CA ALA A 158 11.42 -0.09 -16.72
C ALA A 158 12.04 -0.44 -18.08
N PHE A 159 11.21 -0.55 -19.12
CA PHE A 159 11.67 -0.80 -20.48
C PHE A 159 12.43 0.38 -21.06
N SER A 160 12.21 1.57 -20.51
CA SER A 160 12.93 2.80 -20.86
C SER A 160 12.83 3.80 -19.72
N ASP A 161 13.54 4.91 -19.83
CA ASP A 161 13.44 6.05 -18.92
C ASP A 161 12.43 7.12 -19.39
N ASN A 162 11.66 6.81 -20.43
CA ASN A 162 10.64 7.72 -20.96
C ASN A 162 9.43 7.76 -20.03
N ARG A 163 9.50 8.64 -19.05
CA ARG A 163 8.49 8.77 -18.01
C ARG A 163 7.35 9.65 -18.48
N GLN A 164 6.14 9.13 -18.37
CA GLN A 164 4.89 9.84 -18.63
C GLN A 164 4.29 10.32 -17.30
N SER A 165 3.37 11.27 -17.40
CA SER A 165 2.59 11.73 -16.25
C SER A 165 1.77 10.58 -15.65
N ALA A 166 1.54 10.62 -14.35
CA ALA A 166 0.72 9.63 -13.67
C ALA A 166 -0.67 9.58 -14.29
N SER A 167 -1.13 8.37 -14.53
CA SER A 167 -2.47 8.10 -15.08
C SER A 167 -2.87 6.66 -14.80
N PRO A 168 -4.16 6.30 -14.98
CA PRO A 168 -4.62 4.92 -14.80
C PRO A 168 -4.10 3.96 -15.86
N GLU A 169 -4.14 2.66 -15.53
CA GLU A 169 -3.79 1.55 -16.42
C GLU A 169 -4.81 0.43 -16.30
N THR A 170 -5.03 -0.30 -17.39
CA THR A 170 -5.94 -1.46 -17.40
C THR A 170 -5.30 -2.76 -17.90
N PHE A 171 -4.01 -2.79 -18.26
CA PHE A 171 -3.29 -3.96 -18.78
C PHE A 171 -4.05 -4.75 -19.84
N SER A 172 -4.77 -4.06 -20.74
CA SER A 172 -5.71 -4.71 -21.66
C SER A 172 -5.15 -4.98 -23.06
N LYS A 173 -3.97 -4.48 -23.37
CA LYS A 173 -3.39 -4.61 -24.72
C LYS A 173 -2.61 -5.91 -24.85
N ALA A 174 -3.19 -6.88 -25.57
CA ALA A 174 -2.64 -8.24 -25.68
C ALA A 174 -1.27 -8.32 -26.36
N ASP A 175 -0.90 -7.31 -27.14
CA ASP A 175 0.38 -7.22 -27.85
C ASP A 175 1.42 -6.36 -27.13
N TYR A 176 1.06 -5.76 -25.99
CA TYR A 176 1.99 -4.99 -25.18
C TYR A 176 2.64 -5.86 -24.11
N LYS A 177 3.91 -5.57 -23.83
CA LYS A 177 4.66 -6.13 -22.70
C LYS A 177 4.54 -5.19 -21.52
N TYR A 178 4.27 -5.73 -20.34
CA TYR A 178 4.11 -4.95 -19.10
C TYR A 178 4.98 -5.49 -17.99
N ARG A 179 5.44 -4.57 -17.15
CA ARG A 179 5.93 -4.84 -15.79
C ARG A 179 5.26 -3.83 -14.87
N ALA A 180 4.87 -4.26 -13.68
CA ALA A 180 4.17 -3.39 -12.75
C ALA A 180 4.38 -3.83 -11.31
N TYR A 181 4.27 -2.89 -10.41
CA TYR A 181 4.25 -3.16 -8.98
C TYR A 181 3.29 -2.20 -8.26
N TYR A 182 2.89 -2.61 -7.08
CA TYR A 182 2.12 -1.83 -6.13
C TYR A 182 2.66 -2.10 -4.72
N GLY A 183 2.73 -1.08 -3.89
CA GLY A 183 3.10 -1.21 -2.49
C GLY A 183 2.31 -0.27 -1.60
N ALA A 184 1.91 -0.79 -0.43
CA ALA A 184 1.24 -0.02 0.60
C ALA A 184 1.82 -0.39 1.96
N GLY A 185 1.95 0.60 2.84
CA GLY A 185 2.44 0.39 4.18
C GLY A 185 2.79 1.68 4.91
N PHE A 186 3.20 1.51 6.17
CA PHE A 186 3.72 2.61 6.96
C PHE A 186 5.20 2.82 6.65
N GLU A 187 5.56 4.05 6.35
CA GLU A 187 6.97 4.40 6.15
C GLU A 187 7.70 4.53 7.49
N LYS A 188 9.01 4.33 7.47
CA LYS A 188 9.87 4.65 8.61
C LYS A 188 9.65 6.10 9.03
N GLY A 189 9.47 6.33 10.32
CA GLY A 189 9.22 7.65 10.88
C GLY A 189 7.76 8.07 10.89
N ALA A 190 6.85 7.23 10.38
CA ALA A 190 5.42 7.51 10.48
C ALA A 190 5.00 7.60 11.94
N THR A 191 4.12 8.56 12.25
CA THR A 191 3.59 8.75 13.59
C THR A 191 2.16 8.22 13.65
N LEU A 192 1.93 7.26 14.55
CA LEU A 192 0.59 6.78 14.89
C LEU A 192 0.08 7.60 16.08
N LYS A 193 -1.10 8.20 15.92
CA LYS A 193 -1.76 8.96 16.97
C LYS A 193 -2.83 8.08 17.62
N VAL A 194 -2.62 7.77 18.90
CA VAL A 194 -3.48 6.88 19.67
C VAL A 194 -4.33 7.68 20.64
N THR A 195 -5.63 7.38 20.69
CA THR A 195 -6.56 7.92 21.68
C THR A 195 -7.25 6.76 22.38
N LEU A 196 -6.97 6.57 23.65
CA LEU A 196 -7.58 5.50 24.46
C LEU A 196 -8.93 5.94 25.02
N LYS A 197 -9.80 4.98 25.27
CA LYS A 197 -11.09 5.22 25.94
C LYS A 197 -10.92 5.60 27.42
N ALA A 198 -9.88 5.08 28.05
CA ALA A 198 -9.57 5.33 29.45
C ALA A 198 -8.06 5.36 29.67
N VAL A 199 -7.63 6.03 30.73
CA VAL A 199 -6.24 6.03 31.17
C VAL A 199 -5.85 4.61 31.56
N LEU A 200 -4.67 4.17 31.11
CA LEU A 200 -4.10 2.88 31.51
C LEU A 200 -3.59 2.94 32.96
N ASP A 201 -3.83 1.88 33.70
CA ASP A 201 -3.35 1.72 35.10
C ASP A 201 -2.17 0.74 35.20
N LYS A 202 -1.81 0.10 34.09
CA LYS A 202 -0.69 -0.84 33.99
C LYS A 202 -0.17 -0.91 32.57
N ASP A 203 1.02 -1.47 32.42
CA ASP A 203 1.59 -1.74 31.10
C ASP A 203 0.62 -2.59 30.29
N THR A 204 0.34 -2.19 29.07
CA THR A 204 -0.71 -2.78 28.24
C THR A 204 -0.16 -3.13 26.87
N ALA A 205 -0.31 -4.40 26.50
CA ALA A 205 -0.11 -4.87 25.13
C ALA A 205 -1.35 -4.50 24.31
N TRP A 206 -1.12 -3.97 23.12
CA TRP A 206 -2.20 -3.60 22.22
C TRP A 206 -1.79 -3.83 20.76
N SER A 207 -2.80 -3.90 19.91
CA SER A 207 -2.60 -4.12 18.48
C SER A 207 -3.54 -3.25 17.65
N ILE A 208 -3.11 -3.02 16.41
CA ILE A 208 -3.91 -2.44 15.34
C ILE A 208 -3.85 -3.37 14.13
N GLY A 209 -4.84 -3.30 13.26
CA GLY A 209 -4.86 -4.10 12.04
C GLY A 209 -5.41 -3.34 10.86
N ILE A 210 -4.94 -3.69 9.67
CA ILE A 210 -5.46 -3.23 8.39
C ILE A 210 -5.91 -4.47 7.61
N PRO A 211 -7.21 -4.76 7.55
CA PRO A 211 -7.71 -5.84 6.70
C PRO A 211 -7.41 -5.55 5.24
N VAL A 212 -6.93 -6.54 4.51
CA VAL A 212 -6.54 -6.42 3.11
C VAL A 212 -7.34 -7.39 2.28
N THR A 213 -7.91 -6.91 1.18
CA THR A 213 -8.57 -7.75 0.18
C THR A 213 -8.02 -7.40 -1.20
N VAL A 214 -7.72 -8.42 -1.99
CA VAL A 214 -7.31 -8.27 -3.39
C VAL A 214 -8.22 -9.15 -4.25
N SER A 215 -8.83 -8.54 -5.25
CA SER A 215 -9.63 -9.22 -6.27
C SER A 215 -9.18 -8.77 -7.66
N TYR A 216 -9.76 -9.31 -8.72
CA TYR A 216 -9.31 -9.04 -10.09
C TYR A 216 -10.50 -8.72 -11.00
N MET A 217 -10.29 -7.74 -11.86
CA MET A 217 -11.30 -7.35 -12.86
C MET A 217 -10.69 -7.16 -14.24
#